data_d657f5f7b3465339385225a398df2f00
#
_entry.id   d657f5f7b3465339385225a398df2f00
#
_cell.length_a   1.000
_cell.length_b   1.000
_cell.length_c   1.000
_cell.angle_alpha   90.00
_cell.angle_beta   90.00
_cell.angle_gamma   90.00
#
_symmetry.space_group_name_H-M   'P 1'
#
loop_
_entity.id
_entity.type
_entity.pdbx_description
1 polymer ?
#
loop_
_entity_poly.entity_id
_entity_poly.type
_entity_poly.pdbx_seq_one_letter_code
_entity_poly.pdbx_strand_id
1 'polypeptide(L)'
;MSKQAGVPVDLEPVAFCCSPVTRRPLSAEEAAELARVFKAVGDPVRLRLLSLIAAHAGGEACVCDLTGAFDLSGPTISHHLKVLREAGLIEGERRATWIYYRIRPQLLRQLSDVLVPDPAEVST
;
A
#
# COMPACT_ATOMS: atom_id res chain seq x y z
N MET A 1 6.82 -9.15 -16.93
CA MET A 1 6.37 -9.12 -16.67
C MET A 1 6.09 -9.35 -16.18
N SER A 2 6.11 -9.22 -15.98
CA SER A 2 5.61 -9.30 -15.49
C SER A 2 5.23 -9.57 -15.02
N LYS A 3 5.36 -9.52 -14.98
CA LYS A 3 4.69 -9.77 -14.56
C LYS A 3 4.24 -9.93 -14.06
N GLN A 4 4.29 -9.86 -14.04
CA GLN A 4 3.61 -10.02 -13.56
C GLN A 4 3.48 -10.31 -12.90
N ALA A 5 3.90 -10.12 -12.94
CA ALA A 5 3.56 -10.35 -12.37
C ALA A 5 3.12 -10.59 -11.64
N GLY A 6 3.05 -10.63 -11.29
CA GLY A 6 2.47 -10.84 -10.68
C GLY A 6 1.93 -10.79 -10.09
N VAL A 7 1.77 -10.49 -9.81
CA VAL A 7 1.12 -10.39 -9.31
C VAL A 7 0.34 -10.53 -8.94
N PRO A 8 0.34 -10.30 -8.95
CA PRO A 8 -0.56 -10.12 -8.41
C PRO A 8 -1.59 -10.66 -7.94
N VAL A 9 -1.70 -10.99 -7.93
CA VAL A 9 -2.32 -11.97 -7.55
C VAL A 9 -2.84 -11.82 -6.25
N ASP A 10 -2.04 -11.64 -5.48
CA ASP A 10 -2.38 -11.54 -4.17
C ASP A 10 -3.27 -10.39 -4.01
N LEU A 11 -3.48 -9.68 -4.98
CA LEU A 11 -4.29 -8.59 -4.83
C LEU A 11 -5.65 -8.93 -5.14
N GLU A 12 -5.89 -10.10 -5.29
CA GLU A 12 -7.15 -10.51 -5.58
C GLU A 12 -8.13 -10.03 -4.64
N PRO A 13 -7.81 -9.78 -3.50
CA PRO A 13 -8.76 -9.32 -2.57
C PRO A 13 -9.44 -8.12 -3.04
N VAL A 14 -9.33 -7.94 -4.20
CA VAL A 14 -9.93 -6.92 -4.77
C VAL A 14 -11.32 -7.01 -4.56
N ALA A 15 -11.77 -8.03 -4.00
CA ALA A 15 -13.15 -8.14 -3.72
C ALA A 15 -13.67 -6.89 -3.06
N PHE A 16 -12.86 -6.18 -2.35
CA PHE A 16 -13.40 -5.03 -1.66
C PHE A 16 -13.28 -3.75 -2.47
N CYS A 17 -12.70 -3.81 -3.57
CA CYS A 17 -12.49 -2.59 -4.30
C CYS A 17 -13.74 -1.98 -4.84
N CYS A 18 -14.76 -2.72 -5.03
CA CYS A 18 -15.94 -2.18 -5.64
C CYS A 18 -17.02 -1.74 -4.70
N SER A 19 -16.79 -1.85 -3.41
CA SER A 19 -17.85 -1.55 -2.48
C SER A 19 -17.41 -0.63 -1.39
N PRO A 20 -17.74 0.66 -1.51
CA PRO A 20 -17.41 1.60 -0.44
C PRO A 20 -18.09 1.16 0.84
N VAL A 21 -17.45 1.43 1.96
CA VAL A 21 -18.04 1.06 3.24
C VAL A 21 -19.37 1.73 3.43
N THR A 22 -19.61 2.87 2.78
CA THR A 22 -20.85 3.59 2.97
C THR A 22 -21.96 3.09 2.06
N ARG A 23 -21.67 2.17 1.15
CA ARG A 23 -22.68 1.71 0.20
C ARG A 23 -23.46 0.52 0.72
N ARG A 24 -22.81 -0.39 1.34
CA ARG A 24 -23.46 -1.56 1.93
C ARG A 24 -22.59 -2.09 3.05
N PRO A 25 -23.18 -2.81 3.98
CA PRO A 25 -22.38 -3.36 5.07
C PRO A 25 -21.31 -4.33 4.56
N LEU A 26 -20.16 -4.33 5.18
CA LEU A 26 -19.11 -5.26 4.83
C LEU A 26 -19.36 -6.58 5.52
N SER A 27 -19.00 -7.66 4.86
CA SER A 27 -19.03 -8.95 5.52
C SER A 27 -17.86 -9.02 6.49
N ALA A 28 -17.87 -10.00 7.37
CA ALA A 28 -16.77 -10.17 8.32
C ALA A 28 -15.45 -10.40 7.60
N GLU A 29 -15.48 -11.16 6.50
CA GLU A 29 -14.26 -11.42 5.75
C GLU A 29 -13.74 -10.16 5.06
N GLU A 30 -14.65 -9.39 4.50
CA GLU A 30 -14.26 -8.15 3.85
C GLU A 30 -13.65 -7.18 4.86
N ALA A 31 -14.27 -7.09 6.03
CA ALA A 31 -13.78 -6.20 7.06
C ALA A 31 -12.40 -6.62 7.54
N ALA A 32 -12.19 -7.92 7.70
CA ALA A 32 -10.89 -8.41 8.18
C ALA A 32 -9.80 -8.12 7.16
N GLU A 33 -10.10 -8.30 5.87
CA GLU A 33 -9.12 -8.07 4.83
C GLU A 33 -8.77 -6.59 4.74
N LEU A 34 -9.78 -5.74 4.76
CA LEU A 34 -9.54 -4.30 4.70
C LEU A 34 -8.79 -3.82 5.94
N ALA A 35 -9.18 -4.34 7.10
CA ALA A 35 -8.52 -3.93 8.34
C ALA A 35 -7.05 -4.26 8.33
N ARG A 36 -6.67 -5.39 7.75
CA ARG A 36 -5.28 -5.78 7.68
C ARG A 36 -4.47 -4.76 6.87
N VAL A 37 -5.02 -4.31 5.77
CA VAL A 37 -4.32 -3.35 4.94
C VAL A 37 -4.29 -1.97 5.59
N PHE A 38 -5.40 -1.55 6.17
CA PHE A 38 -5.43 -0.26 6.84
C PHE A 38 -4.49 -0.23 8.05
N LYS A 39 -4.35 -1.37 8.72
CA LYS A 39 -3.42 -1.43 9.82
C LYS A 39 -1.98 -1.23 9.35
N ALA A 40 -1.65 -1.76 8.18
CA ALA A 40 -0.32 -1.58 7.65
C ALA A 40 -0.03 -0.11 7.35
N VAL A 41 -1.04 0.62 6.92
CA VAL A 41 -0.88 2.04 6.63
C VAL A 41 -0.89 2.88 7.90
N GLY A 42 -1.60 2.43 8.92
CA GLY A 42 -1.88 3.23 10.10
C GLY A 42 -0.75 3.34 11.12
N ASP A 43 0.45 3.56 10.65
CA ASP A 43 1.62 3.76 11.49
C ASP A 43 2.36 4.97 10.94
N PRO A 44 2.80 5.90 11.79
CA PRO A 44 3.43 7.12 11.30
C PRO A 44 4.65 6.88 10.42
N VAL A 45 5.48 5.92 10.78
CA VAL A 45 6.67 5.63 10.00
C VAL A 45 6.27 5.05 8.65
N ARG A 46 5.33 4.11 8.66
CA ARG A 46 4.91 3.47 7.41
C ARG A 46 4.21 4.47 6.49
N LEU A 47 3.41 5.36 7.06
CA LEU A 47 2.74 6.35 6.26
C LEU A 47 3.76 7.29 5.60
N ARG A 48 4.78 7.68 6.36
CA ARG A 48 5.84 8.50 5.80
C ARG A 48 6.64 7.77 4.73
N LEU A 49 6.87 6.47 4.92
CA LEU A 49 7.56 5.68 3.90
C LEU A 49 6.77 5.66 2.60
N LEU A 50 5.47 5.46 2.68
CA LEU A 50 4.63 5.48 1.49
C LEU A 50 4.73 6.83 0.79
N SER A 51 4.67 7.89 1.56
CA SER A 51 4.73 9.23 1.02
C SER A 51 6.08 9.50 0.35
N LEU A 52 7.16 9.07 0.98
CA LEU A 52 8.49 9.27 0.42
C LEU A 52 8.70 8.49 -0.86
N ILE A 53 8.24 7.25 -0.90
CA ILE A 53 8.36 6.42 -2.09
C ILE A 53 7.57 7.05 -3.23
N ALA A 54 6.35 7.48 -2.95
CA ALA A 54 5.50 8.06 -3.99
C ALA A 54 6.08 9.37 -4.54
N ALA A 55 6.72 10.15 -3.67
CA ALA A 55 7.24 11.44 -4.08
C ALA A 55 8.64 11.39 -4.68
N HIS A 56 9.30 10.25 -4.57
CA HIS A 56 10.68 10.14 -5.05
C HIS A 56 10.70 10.17 -6.58
N ALA A 57 11.79 10.60 -7.12
CA ALA A 57 11.94 10.72 -8.57
C ALA A 57 11.62 9.38 -9.25
N GLY A 58 10.79 9.43 -10.25
CA GLY A 58 10.40 8.22 -10.95
C GLY A 58 9.39 7.37 -10.22
N GLY A 59 8.94 7.80 -9.06
CA GLY A 59 7.98 7.03 -8.28
C GLY A 59 8.56 5.81 -7.61
N GLU A 60 9.88 5.73 -7.51
CA GLU A 60 10.51 4.62 -6.82
C GLU A 60 11.68 5.10 -6.01
N ALA A 61 12.02 4.41 -4.96
CA ALA A 61 13.08 4.80 -4.06
C ALA A 61 13.89 3.60 -3.63
N CYS A 62 15.20 3.77 -3.57
CA CYS A 62 16.08 2.75 -3.06
C CYS A 62 15.96 2.73 -1.55
N VAL A 63 16.17 1.57 -0.95
CA VAL A 63 16.14 1.47 0.51
C VAL A 63 17.15 2.43 1.13
N CYS A 64 18.25 2.70 0.45
CA CYS A 64 19.24 3.62 0.98
C CYS A 64 18.70 5.05 1.04
N ASP A 65 17.82 5.41 0.11
CA ASP A 65 17.21 6.75 0.15
C ASP A 65 16.26 6.85 1.32
N LEU A 66 15.58 5.75 1.61
CA LEU A 66 14.57 5.75 2.65
C LEU A 66 15.17 5.76 4.04
N THR A 67 16.22 4.98 4.26
CA THR A 67 16.81 4.93 5.59
C THR A 67 17.43 6.26 5.97
N GLY A 68 17.89 7.02 5.00
CA GLY A 68 18.47 8.32 5.30
C GLY A 68 17.47 9.35 5.78
N ALA A 69 16.20 9.10 5.57
CA ALA A 69 15.16 10.07 5.95
C ALA A 69 14.64 9.86 7.37
N PHE A 70 15.07 8.80 8.03
CA PHE A 70 14.57 8.48 9.36
C PHE A 70 15.70 8.33 10.37
N ASP A 71 15.37 8.63 11.61
CA ASP A 71 16.33 8.44 12.68
C ASP A 71 16.03 7.09 13.31
N LEU A 72 16.06 6.05 12.48
CA LEU A 72 15.74 4.69 12.90
C LEU A 72 16.79 3.77 12.29
N SER A 73 16.95 2.60 12.91
CA SER A 73 17.94 1.66 12.41
C SER A 73 17.49 1.06 11.08
N GLY A 74 18.44 0.57 10.31
CA GLY A 74 18.14 -0.11 9.06
C GLY A 74 17.17 -1.27 9.23
N PRO A 75 17.42 -2.17 10.20
CA PRO A 75 16.50 -3.28 10.42
C PRO A 75 15.08 -2.83 10.75
N THR A 76 14.93 -1.73 11.49
CA THR A 76 13.61 -1.22 11.81
C THR A 76 12.90 -0.73 10.55
N ILE A 77 13.60 0.01 9.71
CA ILE A 77 13.02 0.48 8.45
C ILE A 77 12.68 -0.71 7.56
N SER A 78 13.56 -1.70 7.49
CA SER A 78 13.31 -2.87 6.69
C SER A 78 12.08 -3.63 7.15
N HIS A 79 11.85 -3.66 8.46
CA HIS A 79 10.66 -4.32 8.99
C HIS A 79 9.39 -3.60 8.52
N HIS A 80 9.40 -2.27 8.58
CA HIS A 80 8.24 -1.50 8.12
C HIS A 80 8.00 -1.69 6.62
N LEU A 81 9.09 -1.74 5.84
CA LEU A 81 8.97 -1.98 4.41
C LEU A 81 8.38 -3.37 4.13
N LYS A 82 8.78 -4.34 4.94
CA LYS A 82 8.25 -5.69 4.78
C LYS A 82 6.74 -5.72 5.07
N VAL A 83 6.30 -5.02 6.11
CA VAL A 83 4.89 -4.95 6.45
C VAL A 83 4.10 -4.34 5.29
N LEU A 84 4.61 -3.25 4.73
CA LEU A 84 3.94 -2.59 3.62
C LEU A 84 3.89 -3.49 2.39
N ARG A 85 4.99 -4.20 2.13
CA ARG A 85 5.06 -5.08 0.97
C ARG A 85 4.11 -6.27 1.11
N GLU A 86 4.06 -6.85 2.31
CA GLU A 86 3.19 -8.00 2.54
C GLU A 86 1.72 -7.61 2.49
N ALA A 87 1.41 -6.36 2.76
CA ALA A 87 0.05 -5.89 2.64
C ALA A 87 -0.31 -5.52 1.19
N GLY A 88 0.67 -5.55 0.29
CA GLY A 88 0.41 -5.25 -1.12
C GLY A 88 0.44 -3.78 -1.47
N LEU A 89 0.91 -2.93 -0.56
CA LEU A 89 0.92 -1.49 -0.79
C LEU A 89 2.11 -1.03 -1.61
N ILE A 90 3.21 -1.76 -1.53
CA ILE A 90 4.40 -1.47 -2.32
C ILE A 90 4.95 -2.76 -2.89
N GLU A 91 5.78 -2.64 -3.89
CA GLU A 91 6.50 -3.78 -4.43
C GLU A 91 7.97 -3.43 -4.46
N GLY A 92 8.82 -4.43 -4.39
CA GLY A 92 10.26 -4.23 -4.38
C GLY A 92 10.88 -4.93 -5.57
N GLU A 93 11.95 -4.36 -6.07
CA GLU A 93 12.67 -4.93 -7.19
C GLU A 93 14.16 -4.85 -6.89
N ARG A 94 14.86 -5.96 -6.98
CA ARG A 94 16.29 -5.96 -6.73
C ARG A 94 17.03 -5.56 -8.00
N ARG A 95 17.94 -4.60 -7.86
CA ARG A 95 18.79 -4.18 -8.97
C ARG A 95 20.21 -4.20 -8.42
N ALA A 96 21.00 -5.14 -8.85
CA ALA A 96 22.34 -5.37 -8.35
C ALA A 96 22.24 -5.63 -6.84
N THR A 97 22.85 -4.80 -6.02
CA THR A 97 22.84 -5.05 -4.58
C THR A 97 21.77 -4.25 -3.86
N TRP A 98 21.00 -3.46 -4.59
CA TRP A 98 20.01 -2.59 -3.96
C TRP A 98 18.60 -3.03 -4.27
N ILE A 99 17.67 -2.73 -3.37
CA ILE A 99 16.26 -2.98 -3.61
C ILE A 99 15.59 -1.64 -3.79
N TYR A 100 14.81 -1.52 -4.83
CA TYR A 100 14.03 -0.32 -5.12
C TYR A 100 12.57 -0.62 -4.86
N TYR A 101 11.89 0.28 -4.19
CA TYR A 101 10.49 0.13 -3.85
C TYR A 101 9.64 1.12 -4.60
N ARG A 102 8.45 0.70 -4.99
CA ARG A 102 7.49 1.60 -5.63
C ARG A 102 6.09 1.29 -5.10
N ILE A 103 5.24 2.30 -5.17
CA ILE A 103 3.86 2.18 -4.73
C ILE A 103 3.10 1.30 -5.68
N ARG A 104 2.11 0.59 -5.19
CA ARG A 104 1.17 -0.14 -6.03
C ARG A 104 -0.11 0.69 -6.11
N PRO A 105 -0.28 1.49 -7.12
CA PRO A 105 -1.38 2.47 -7.15
C PRO A 105 -2.75 1.83 -7.13
N GLN A 106 -2.90 0.63 -7.69
CA GLN A 106 -4.21 0.01 -7.74
C GLN A 106 -4.76 -0.24 -6.35
N LEU A 107 -3.96 -0.78 -5.44
CA LEU A 107 -4.44 -1.06 -4.11
C LEU A 107 -4.75 0.22 -3.35
N LEU A 108 -3.90 1.23 -3.52
CA LEU A 108 -4.15 2.50 -2.84
C LEU A 108 -5.44 3.13 -3.35
N ARG A 109 -5.68 3.02 -4.64
CA ARG A 109 -6.91 3.55 -5.21
C ARG A 109 -8.13 2.80 -4.68
N GLN A 110 -8.01 1.47 -4.54
CA GLN A 110 -9.09 0.68 -3.99
C GLN A 110 -9.40 1.08 -2.55
N LEU A 111 -8.38 1.33 -1.76
CA LEU A 111 -8.60 1.75 -0.38
C LEU A 111 -9.29 3.11 -0.34
N SER A 112 -8.87 3.99 -1.22
CA SER A 112 -9.50 5.30 -1.30
C SER A 112 -10.97 5.16 -1.67
N ASP A 113 -11.26 4.33 -2.66
CA ASP A 113 -12.62 4.16 -3.14
C ASP A 113 -13.53 3.54 -2.09
N VAL A 114 -12.99 2.68 -1.26
CA VAL A 114 -13.78 2.05 -0.21
C VAL A 114 -14.30 3.10 0.76
N LEU A 115 -13.53 4.13 1.02
CA LEU A 115 -13.90 5.14 2.00
C LEU A 115 -14.70 6.31 1.40
N VAL A 116 -14.72 6.41 0.10
CA VAL A 116 -15.41 7.51 -0.53
C VAL A 116 -16.89 7.14 -0.73
N PRO A 117 -17.82 7.96 -0.28
CA PRO A 117 -19.23 7.66 -0.47
C PRO A 117 -19.59 7.69 -1.94
N ASP A 118 -20.66 7.03 -2.29
CA ASP A 118 -21.15 7.04 -3.65
C ASP A 118 -21.44 8.49 -4.02
N PRO A 119 -20.98 8.97 -5.16
CA PRO A 119 -21.20 10.33 -5.56
C PRO A 119 -22.67 10.74 -5.55
N ALA A 120 -23.53 9.82 -5.85
CA ALA A 120 -24.96 10.13 -5.85
C ALA A 120 -25.48 10.40 -4.46
N GLU A 121 -24.81 9.91 -3.47
CA GLU A 121 -25.24 10.09 -2.11
C GLU A 121 -24.56 11.24 -1.44
N VAL A 122 -23.54 11.72 -2.02
CA VAL A 122 -22.81 12.79 -1.44
C VAL A 122 -23.28 14.10 -1.89
N SER A 123 -24.25 14.15 -2.66
CA SER A 123 -24.64 15.38 -3.19
C SER A 123 -25.18 16.13 -2.05
N THR A 124 -24.86 17.07 -1.67
CA THR A 124 -25.48 17.71 -0.61
C THR A 124 -25.56 19.10 -0.84
#